data_57658038d3dbb43cbd495ceee09694dd
#
_entry.id   57658038d3dbb43cbd495ceee09694dd
#
_cell.length_a   1.000
_cell.length_b   1.000
_cell.length_c   1.000
_cell.angle_alpha   90.00
_cell.angle_beta   90.00
_cell.angle_gamma   90.00
#
_symmetry.space_group_name_H-M   'P 1'
#
loop_
_entity.id
_entity.type
_entity.pdbx_description
1 polymer ?
#
loop_
_entity_poly.entity_id
_entity_poly.type
_entity_poly.pdbx_seq_one_letter_code
_entity_poly.pdbx_strand_id
1 'polypeptide(L)'
;MKNLYNMSWMFIAAIALTFTSCSKSSSDPAEPCSPGSYEFLVDESSTVFYDGQTARLQMAGQIMDAMNSNTSTVEMITDMFDNGTGFEGNLMGTSTPLDETGKKVGSKTAATATADATVKSTYFDAMISEFVNDVIPSWDVDAAAGVAGVHTGDGGRTVRVNAKGMELNQCFGKGLIGALCVDQIANGYLANCYGNSSYDNETRNPDKSNSTEMEHKFDEGFGYLFGLASNGVNPLSDYNSGDVLLAKYTDKVDGAQEEEIACNILNAFVDGRQAIVDLDYENRDSNIDIIRNAISRVVVYKSVSYLRDAATDKESGDMADYFHSLSEGHGFIFSLQFTYGPNGSPYFTNSQVDGMLDELMAGNGYWDRTPEELRQMANDIEASTGVTQ
;
A
#
# COMPACT_ATOMS: atom_id res chain seq x y z
N MET A 1 91.88 -34.33 18.30
CA MET A 1 90.68 -35.13 18.11
C MET A 1 89.55 -34.15 18.09
N LYS A 2 89.15 -33.80 16.87
CA LYS A 2 88.24 -32.69 16.58
C LYS A 2 86.93 -33.26 15.98
N ASN A 3 85.85 -33.14 16.63
CA ASN A 3 84.53 -33.44 16.05
C ASN A 3 83.92 -32.18 15.45
N LEU A 4 83.69 -32.22 14.15
CA LEU A 4 82.93 -31.23 13.42
C LEU A 4 81.47 -31.63 13.46
N TYR A 5 80.62 -30.71 13.90
CA TYR A 5 79.15 -30.80 13.77
C TYR A 5 78.75 -30.05 12.50
N ASN A 6 78.14 -30.79 11.59
CA ASN A 6 77.45 -30.22 10.42
C ASN A 6 76.09 -29.68 10.87
N MET A 7 75.90 -28.41 10.63
CA MET A 7 74.60 -27.73 10.86
C MET A 7 73.91 -27.55 9.50
N SER A 8 72.86 -28.36 9.30
CA SER A 8 72.01 -28.33 8.12
C SER A 8 71.01 -27.17 8.25
N TRP A 9 71.06 -26.23 7.35
CA TRP A 9 70.11 -25.12 7.27
C TRP A 9 68.89 -25.56 6.47
N MET A 10 67.73 -25.71 7.16
CA MET A 10 66.42 -25.87 6.54
C MET A 10 65.88 -24.49 6.16
N PHE A 11 65.78 -24.24 4.86
CA PHE A 11 65.04 -23.09 4.34
C PHE A 11 63.55 -23.39 4.40
N ILE A 12 62.82 -22.71 5.29
CA ILE A 12 61.34 -22.68 5.31
C ILE A 12 60.95 -21.57 4.30
N ALA A 13 60.42 -21.97 3.13
CA ALA A 13 59.78 -21.05 2.20
C ALA A 13 58.40 -20.72 2.74
N ALA A 14 58.21 -19.50 3.28
CA ALA A 14 56.89 -18.96 3.63
C ALA A 14 56.18 -18.57 2.32
N ILE A 15 55.19 -19.36 1.93
CA ILE A 15 54.23 -18.96 0.87
C ILE A 15 53.28 -17.94 1.46
N ALA A 16 53.46 -16.66 1.13
CA ALA A 16 52.51 -15.59 1.40
C ALA A 16 51.32 -15.75 0.44
N LEU A 17 50.22 -16.31 0.94
CA LEU A 17 48.92 -16.26 0.30
C LEU A 17 48.38 -14.82 0.41
N THR A 18 48.55 -14.02 -0.62
CA THR A 18 47.88 -12.76 -0.78
C THR A 18 46.43 -13.04 -1.13
N PHE A 19 45.56 -12.92 -0.14
CA PHE A 19 44.11 -12.79 -0.38
C PHE A 19 43.88 -11.44 -1.03
N THR A 20 43.77 -11.39 -2.36
CA THR A 20 43.18 -10.26 -3.06
C THR A 20 41.69 -10.30 -2.76
N SER A 21 41.26 -9.58 -1.71
CA SER A 21 39.87 -9.19 -1.53
C SER A 21 39.53 -8.29 -2.71
N CYS A 22 38.82 -8.82 -3.71
CA CYS A 22 38.11 -7.99 -4.67
C CYS A 22 36.95 -7.35 -3.88
N SER A 23 37.17 -6.15 -3.38
CA SER A 23 36.09 -5.24 -3.08
C SER A 23 35.46 -4.88 -4.42
N LYS A 24 34.28 -5.47 -4.72
CA LYS A 24 33.43 -4.93 -5.78
C LYS A 24 33.14 -3.49 -5.40
N SER A 25 33.67 -2.55 -6.14
CA SER A 25 33.20 -1.17 -6.11
C SER A 25 31.79 -1.20 -6.71
N SER A 26 30.81 -0.80 -5.90
CA SER A 26 29.41 -0.67 -6.27
C SER A 26 29.22 0.51 -7.24
N SER A 27 29.59 0.35 -8.50
CA SER A 27 29.37 1.34 -9.56
C SER A 27 28.88 0.73 -10.87
N ASP A 28 28.56 -0.57 -10.87
CA ASP A 28 27.78 -1.11 -11.97
C ASP A 28 26.30 -0.76 -11.70
N PRO A 29 25.57 -0.20 -12.67
CA PRO A 29 24.13 -0.03 -12.52
C PRO A 29 23.52 -1.39 -12.20
N ALA A 30 22.58 -1.41 -11.24
CA ALA A 30 21.85 -2.63 -10.92
C ALA A 30 21.27 -3.21 -12.22
N GLU A 31 21.38 -4.52 -12.40
CA GLU A 31 20.74 -5.18 -13.55
C GLU A 31 19.24 -4.93 -13.43
N PRO A 32 18.54 -4.57 -14.55
CA PRO A 32 17.08 -4.37 -14.52
C PRO A 32 16.39 -5.60 -13.98
N CYS A 33 15.37 -5.39 -13.17
CA CYS A 33 14.57 -6.48 -12.62
C CYS A 33 13.92 -7.28 -13.76
N SER A 34 14.09 -8.59 -13.74
CA SER A 34 13.40 -9.51 -14.66
C SER A 34 12.17 -10.07 -13.98
N PRO A 35 10.94 -9.67 -14.39
CA PRO A 35 9.74 -10.12 -13.72
C PRO A 35 9.48 -11.60 -13.92
N GLY A 36 9.16 -12.32 -12.85
CA GLY A 36 8.64 -13.66 -12.88
C GLY A 36 7.20 -13.71 -13.37
N SER A 37 6.70 -14.91 -13.67
CA SER A 37 5.30 -15.16 -14.02
C SER A 37 4.57 -15.75 -12.82
N TYR A 38 3.42 -15.15 -12.43
CA TYR A 38 2.58 -15.68 -11.35
C TYR A 38 1.63 -16.74 -11.89
N GLU A 39 2.21 -17.88 -12.26
CA GLU A 39 1.50 -19.02 -12.87
C GLU A 39 1.77 -20.31 -12.09
N PHE A 40 0.73 -20.87 -11.49
CA PHE A 40 0.79 -22.10 -10.70
C PHE A 40 -0.29 -23.06 -11.17
N LEU A 41 0.13 -24.21 -11.70
CA LEU A 41 -0.76 -25.15 -12.38
C LEU A 41 -0.82 -26.50 -11.67
N VAL A 42 -2.02 -27.10 -11.63
CA VAL A 42 -2.25 -28.50 -11.31
C VAL A 42 -3.11 -29.09 -12.42
N ASP A 43 -2.66 -30.17 -13.01
CA ASP A 43 -3.33 -30.81 -14.17
C ASP A 43 -3.69 -29.81 -15.29
N GLU A 44 -2.70 -28.94 -15.64
CA GLU A 44 -2.80 -27.88 -16.65
C GLU A 44 -3.82 -26.75 -16.32
N SER A 45 -4.39 -26.75 -15.13
CA SER A 45 -5.35 -25.73 -14.67
C SER A 45 -4.71 -24.83 -13.62
N SER A 46 -4.98 -23.52 -13.70
CA SER A 46 -4.48 -22.55 -12.70
C SER A 46 -5.05 -22.84 -11.32
N THR A 47 -4.17 -22.80 -10.31
CA THR A 47 -4.55 -22.87 -8.89
C THR A 47 -4.63 -21.49 -8.24
N VAL A 48 -4.36 -20.41 -8.99
CA VAL A 48 -4.43 -19.03 -8.50
C VAL A 48 -5.87 -18.54 -8.42
N PHE A 49 -6.26 -17.96 -7.28
CA PHE A 49 -7.63 -17.48 -7.08
C PHE A 49 -7.71 -16.30 -6.12
N TYR A 50 -8.13 -15.10 -6.63
CA TYR A 50 -8.26 -13.85 -5.86
C TYR A 50 -9.44 -12.96 -6.29
N ASP A 51 -10.50 -13.53 -6.86
CA ASP A 51 -11.68 -12.79 -7.35
C ASP A 51 -12.28 -11.82 -6.32
N GLY A 52 -12.22 -12.19 -5.04
CA GLY A 52 -12.74 -11.36 -3.97
C GLY A 52 -11.95 -10.07 -3.75
N GLN A 53 -10.67 -10.05 -4.05
CA GLN A 53 -9.81 -8.88 -3.99
C GLN A 53 -10.05 -7.99 -5.18
N THR A 54 -10.11 -8.56 -6.38
CA THR A 54 -10.49 -7.87 -7.62
C THR A 54 -11.82 -7.15 -7.46
N ALA A 55 -12.86 -7.84 -6.94
CA ALA A 55 -14.16 -7.23 -6.70
C ALA A 55 -14.07 -6.01 -5.77
N ARG A 56 -13.35 -6.11 -4.65
CA ARG A 56 -13.22 -4.99 -3.69
C ARG A 56 -12.44 -3.81 -4.25
N LEU A 57 -11.43 -4.04 -5.08
CA LEU A 57 -10.69 -2.96 -5.76
C LEU A 57 -11.59 -2.22 -6.76
N GLN A 58 -12.39 -2.95 -7.56
CA GLN A 58 -13.39 -2.33 -8.45
C GLN A 58 -14.45 -1.55 -7.67
N MET A 59 -14.97 -2.13 -6.58
CA MET A 59 -15.94 -1.48 -5.69
C MET A 59 -15.37 -0.21 -5.05
N ALA A 60 -14.12 -0.23 -4.59
CA ALA A 60 -13.49 0.94 -3.98
C ALA A 60 -13.38 2.12 -4.94
N GLY A 61 -13.09 1.87 -6.23
CA GLY A 61 -13.14 2.92 -7.26
C GLY A 61 -14.50 3.58 -7.36
N GLN A 62 -15.58 2.80 -7.44
CA GLN A 62 -16.94 3.33 -7.53
C GLN A 62 -17.40 4.06 -6.25
N ILE A 63 -16.95 3.62 -5.07
CA ILE A 63 -17.21 4.36 -3.82
C ILE A 63 -16.55 5.73 -3.86
N MET A 64 -15.32 5.82 -4.35
CA MET A 64 -14.63 7.10 -4.51
C MET A 64 -15.33 8.01 -5.51
N ASP A 65 -15.88 7.46 -6.59
CA ASP A 65 -16.71 8.22 -7.55
C ASP A 65 -18.00 8.72 -6.88
N ALA A 66 -18.66 7.88 -6.07
CA ALA A 66 -19.81 8.29 -5.29
C ALA A 66 -19.50 9.41 -4.28
N MET A 67 -18.31 9.38 -3.67
CA MET A 67 -17.80 10.45 -2.79
C MET A 67 -17.31 11.70 -3.57
N ASN A 68 -17.47 11.75 -4.87
CA ASN A 68 -17.21 12.90 -5.71
C ASN A 68 -18.47 13.34 -6.49
N SER A 69 -19.65 12.97 -6.01
CA SER A 69 -20.93 13.28 -6.64
C SER A 69 -21.86 14.03 -5.68
N ASN A 70 -22.49 15.11 -6.15
CA ASN A 70 -23.47 15.88 -5.37
C ASN A 70 -24.86 15.25 -5.31
N THR A 71 -25.04 14.10 -5.93
CA THR A 71 -26.31 13.35 -5.91
C THR A 71 -26.28 12.17 -4.92
N SER A 72 -25.14 11.91 -4.31
CA SER A 72 -24.97 10.82 -3.36
C SER A 72 -25.68 11.09 -2.03
N THR A 73 -26.14 10.01 -1.40
CA THR A 73 -26.69 10.04 -0.05
C THR A 73 -25.86 9.20 0.90
N VAL A 74 -26.00 9.41 2.22
CA VAL A 74 -25.32 8.57 3.23
C VAL A 74 -25.71 7.10 3.02
N GLU A 75 -26.99 6.81 2.80
CA GLU A 75 -27.48 5.44 2.57
C GLU A 75 -26.80 4.80 1.35
N MET A 76 -26.74 5.51 0.20
CA MET A 76 -26.09 4.98 -1.01
C MET A 76 -24.62 4.60 -0.76
N ILE A 77 -23.82 5.51 -0.20
CA ILE A 77 -22.39 5.25 0.02
C ILE A 77 -22.19 4.18 1.10
N THR A 78 -23.02 4.17 2.15
CA THR A 78 -22.97 3.13 3.18
C THR A 78 -23.36 1.77 2.62
N ASP A 79 -24.38 1.69 1.77
CA ASP A 79 -24.77 0.43 1.10
C ASP A 79 -23.64 -0.09 0.20
N MET A 80 -22.96 0.78 -0.52
CA MET A 80 -21.77 0.40 -1.28
C MET A 80 -20.65 -0.10 -0.37
N PHE A 81 -20.30 0.66 0.67
CA PHE A 81 -19.17 0.36 1.52
C PHE A 81 -19.39 -0.86 2.44
N ASP A 82 -20.53 -0.91 3.14
CA ASP A 82 -20.81 -1.91 4.18
C ASP A 82 -21.66 -3.08 3.71
N ASN A 83 -22.55 -2.87 2.76
CA ASN A 83 -23.48 -3.92 2.30
C ASN A 83 -23.03 -4.57 1.00
N GLY A 84 -22.16 -3.91 0.22
CA GLY A 84 -21.62 -4.44 -1.04
C GLY A 84 -22.65 -4.43 -2.15
N THR A 85 -23.51 -3.41 -2.18
CA THR A 85 -24.60 -3.24 -3.17
C THR A 85 -24.60 -1.82 -3.74
N GLY A 86 -25.20 -1.66 -4.93
CA GLY A 86 -25.27 -0.38 -5.63
C GLY A 86 -24.11 -0.16 -6.60
N PHE A 87 -23.44 -1.22 -7.03
CA PHE A 87 -22.34 -1.17 -7.98
C PHE A 87 -22.80 -1.47 -9.40
N GLU A 88 -22.12 -0.86 -10.35
CA GLU A 88 -22.33 -1.11 -11.77
C GLU A 88 -21.31 -2.12 -12.32
N GLY A 89 -21.68 -2.82 -13.39
CA GLY A 89 -20.80 -3.71 -14.12
C GLY A 89 -20.56 -5.06 -13.44
N ASN A 90 -19.62 -5.79 -14.00
CA ASN A 90 -19.30 -7.15 -13.59
C ASN A 90 -17.92 -7.26 -12.96
N LEU A 91 -17.72 -8.29 -12.16
CA LEU A 91 -16.40 -8.70 -11.74
C LEU A 91 -15.51 -8.92 -12.98
N MET A 92 -14.35 -8.30 -13.00
CA MET A 92 -13.42 -8.29 -14.14
C MET A 92 -13.13 -9.72 -14.63
N GLY A 93 -13.20 -9.91 -15.93
CA GLY A 93 -12.96 -11.22 -16.56
C GLY A 93 -14.14 -12.22 -16.45
N THR A 94 -15.26 -11.83 -15.82
CA THR A 94 -16.43 -12.70 -15.62
C THR A 94 -17.73 -12.04 -16.10
N SER A 95 -18.83 -12.81 -16.01
CA SER A 95 -20.20 -12.28 -16.22
C SER A 95 -20.96 -12.05 -14.91
N THR A 96 -20.30 -12.20 -13.75
CA THR A 96 -20.94 -12.06 -12.44
C THR A 96 -21.07 -10.57 -12.09
N PRO A 97 -22.28 -10.02 -11.89
CA PRO A 97 -22.44 -8.64 -11.43
C PRO A 97 -21.69 -8.38 -10.10
N LEU A 98 -21.11 -7.20 -9.94
CA LEU A 98 -20.39 -6.85 -8.70
C LEU A 98 -21.28 -7.00 -7.47
N ASP A 99 -22.54 -6.61 -7.54
CA ASP A 99 -23.53 -6.74 -6.44
C ASP A 99 -23.82 -8.21 -6.06
N GLU A 100 -23.59 -9.15 -6.96
CA GLU A 100 -23.82 -10.57 -6.72
C GLU A 100 -22.58 -11.32 -6.22
N THR A 101 -21.42 -10.65 -6.15
CA THR A 101 -20.18 -11.26 -5.64
C THR A 101 -20.23 -11.56 -4.15
N GLY A 102 -21.13 -10.92 -3.41
CA GLY A 102 -21.22 -10.99 -1.94
C GLY A 102 -20.02 -10.38 -1.23
N LYS A 103 -19.20 -9.59 -1.94
CA LYS A 103 -18.04 -8.92 -1.35
C LYS A 103 -18.43 -7.55 -0.82
N LYS A 104 -17.69 -7.09 0.21
CA LYS A 104 -17.91 -5.80 0.88
C LYS A 104 -16.56 -5.19 1.16
N VAL A 105 -16.38 -3.91 0.83
CA VAL A 105 -15.14 -3.16 1.12
C VAL A 105 -15.00 -2.98 2.64
N GLY A 106 -16.03 -2.45 3.30
CA GLY A 106 -16.01 -2.17 4.73
C GLY A 106 -15.73 -3.40 5.61
N SER A 107 -16.12 -4.61 5.19
CA SER A 107 -15.85 -5.84 5.95
C SER A 107 -14.38 -6.24 6.01
N LYS A 108 -13.53 -5.65 5.17
CA LYS A 108 -12.09 -5.90 5.11
C LYS A 108 -11.25 -4.66 5.45
N THR A 109 -11.90 -3.51 5.63
CA THR A 109 -11.26 -2.25 6.00
C THR A 109 -10.93 -2.26 7.49
N ALA A 110 -9.63 -2.11 7.83
CA ALA A 110 -9.09 -2.16 9.19
C ALA A 110 -9.62 -3.39 9.98
N ALA A 111 -9.62 -4.54 9.34
CA ALA A 111 -10.30 -5.75 9.85
C ALA A 111 -9.33 -6.82 10.38
N THR A 112 -8.03 -6.57 10.39
CA THR A 112 -7.06 -7.50 10.97
C THR A 112 -6.99 -7.35 12.51
N ALA A 113 -6.42 -8.34 13.18
CA ALA A 113 -6.31 -8.31 14.64
C ALA A 113 -5.38 -7.21 15.19
N THR A 114 -4.55 -6.62 14.31
CA THR A 114 -3.61 -5.54 14.66
C THR A 114 -4.23 -4.15 14.49
N ALA A 115 -5.32 -4.04 13.73
CA ALA A 115 -6.03 -2.79 13.52
C ALA A 115 -6.82 -2.37 14.77
N ASP A 116 -6.91 -1.05 15.02
CA ASP A 116 -7.82 -0.52 16.04
C ASP A 116 -9.27 -0.71 15.58
N ALA A 117 -10.10 -1.31 16.44
CA ALA A 117 -11.48 -1.68 16.10
C ALA A 117 -12.38 -0.46 15.83
N THR A 118 -12.01 0.73 16.28
CA THR A 118 -12.80 1.96 16.09
C THR A 118 -12.52 2.68 14.79
N VAL A 119 -11.38 2.40 14.15
CA VAL A 119 -10.88 3.10 12.95
C VAL A 119 -11.91 3.16 11.82
N LYS A 120 -12.62 2.07 11.56
CA LYS A 120 -13.63 2.06 10.49
C LYS A 120 -14.71 3.11 10.74
N SER A 121 -15.28 3.14 11.94
CA SER A 121 -16.38 4.07 12.27
C SER A 121 -15.91 5.51 12.46
N THR A 122 -14.75 5.72 13.06
CA THR A 122 -14.25 7.07 13.38
C THR A 122 -13.63 7.78 12.18
N TYR A 123 -13.15 7.03 11.18
CA TYR A 123 -12.53 7.60 9.98
C TYR A 123 -13.43 7.47 8.76
N PHE A 124 -13.77 6.26 8.34
CA PHE A 124 -14.49 6.04 7.07
C PHE A 124 -15.98 6.40 7.16
N ASP A 125 -16.71 5.88 8.14
CA ASP A 125 -18.14 6.17 8.27
C ASP A 125 -18.40 7.65 8.62
N ALA A 126 -17.49 8.26 9.41
CA ALA A 126 -17.54 9.68 9.71
C ALA A 126 -17.34 10.54 8.44
N MET A 127 -16.37 10.19 7.57
CA MET A 127 -16.15 10.92 6.31
C MET A 127 -17.33 10.79 5.33
N ILE A 128 -17.96 9.61 5.24
CA ILE A 128 -19.17 9.44 4.43
C ILE A 128 -20.27 10.38 4.93
N SER A 129 -20.49 10.41 6.25
CA SER A 129 -21.50 11.28 6.86
C SER A 129 -21.19 12.76 6.63
N GLU A 130 -19.95 13.20 6.84
CA GLU A 130 -19.54 14.59 6.67
C GLU A 130 -19.62 15.04 5.19
N PHE A 131 -19.20 14.18 4.27
CA PHE A 131 -19.30 14.48 2.84
C PHE A 131 -20.74 14.80 2.42
N VAL A 132 -21.69 13.96 2.81
CA VAL A 132 -23.09 14.14 2.40
C VAL A 132 -23.78 15.27 3.15
N ASN A 133 -23.50 15.45 4.44
CA ASN A 133 -24.22 16.41 5.27
C ASN A 133 -23.63 17.83 5.22
N ASP A 134 -22.35 17.98 4.92
CA ASP A 134 -21.67 19.26 5.00
C ASP A 134 -21.10 19.72 3.64
N VAL A 135 -20.50 18.82 2.85
CA VAL A 135 -19.88 19.18 1.56
C VAL A 135 -20.93 19.27 0.45
N ILE A 136 -21.81 18.30 0.31
CA ILE A 136 -22.88 18.33 -0.73
C ILE A 136 -23.78 19.57 -0.62
N PRO A 137 -24.30 19.96 0.55
CA PRO A 137 -25.10 21.19 0.66
C PRO A 137 -24.35 22.48 0.28
N SER A 138 -23.03 22.44 0.34
CA SER A 138 -22.14 23.57 0.05
C SER A 138 -21.44 23.43 -1.31
N TRP A 139 -21.98 22.62 -2.22
CA TRP A 139 -21.33 22.21 -3.47
C TRP A 139 -20.86 23.35 -4.36
N ASP A 140 -21.61 24.44 -4.41
CA ASP A 140 -21.35 25.64 -5.21
C ASP A 140 -21.06 26.89 -4.33
N VAL A 141 -20.83 26.70 -3.03
CA VAL A 141 -20.42 27.78 -2.11
C VAL A 141 -18.91 27.93 -2.18
N ASP A 142 -18.40 29.16 -2.21
CA ASP A 142 -16.95 29.39 -2.15
C ASP A 142 -16.39 28.91 -0.79
N ALA A 143 -15.41 28.04 -0.83
CA ALA A 143 -14.78 27.50 0.37
C ALA A 143 -13.94 28.57 1.09
N ALA A 144 -14.04 28.58 2.43
CA ALA A 144 -13.24 29.44 3.30
C ALA A 144 -12.98 28.76 4.64
N ALA A 145 -12.07 29.29 5.45
CA ALA A 145 -11.85 28.77 6.79
C ALA A 145 -13.15 28.74 7.60
N GLY A 146 -13.57 27.55 8.04
CA GLY A 146 -14.84 27.31 8.72
C GLY A 146 -16.06 27.16 7.81
N VAL A 147 -15.91 27.21 6.47
CA VAL A 147 -16.98 27.07 5.49
C VAL A 147 -16.61 26.00 4.46
N ALA A 148 -17.40 24.92 4.41
CA ALA A 148 -17.29 23.90 3.38
C ALA A 148 -17.67 24.49 2.01
N GLY A 149 -17.09 23.97 0.93
CA GLY A 149 -17.45 24.46 -0.41
C GLY A 149 -16.46 24.08 -1.49
N VAL A 150 -16.53 24.83 -2.60
CA VAL A 150 -15.69 24.67 -3.78
C VAL A 150 -14.55 25.68 -3.76
N HIS A 151 -13.36 25.24 -4.17
CA HIS A 151 -12.23 26.11 -4.47
C HIS A 151 -11.65 25.73 -5.83
N THR A 152 -11.44 26.76 -6.68
CA THR A 152 -10.80 26.56 -8.00
C THR A 152 -9.49 27.32 -8.03
N GLY A 153 -8.40 26.60 -8.27
CA GLY A 153 -7.06 27.17 -8.39
C GLY A 153 -6.79 27.79 -9.77
N ASP A 154 -5.73 28.56 -9.84
CA ASP A 154 -5.29 29.23 -11.08
C ASP A 154 -4.91 28.22 -12.18
N GLY A 155 -4.46 27.01 -11.81
CA GLY A 155 -4.19 25.88 -12.70
C GLY A 155 -5.44 25.19 -13.27
N GLY A 156 -6.64 25.61 -12.85
CA GLY A 156 -7.92 25.08 -13.30
C GLY A 156 -8.41 23.85 -12.54
N ARG A 157 -7.66 23.35 -11.54
CA ARG A 157 -8.14 22.32 -10.62
C ARG A 157 -9.30 22.87 -9.79
N THR A 158 -10.35 22.10 -9.66
CA THR A 158 -11.47 22.41 -8.76
C THR A 158 -11.57 21.30 -7.71
N VAL A 159 -11.54 21.67 -6.43
CA VAL A 159 -11.69 20.78 -5.28
C VAL A 159 -12.94 21.14 -4.48
N ARG A 160 -13.52 20.17 -3.81
CA ARG A 160 -14.60 20.39 -2.85
C ARG A 160 -14.18 19.90 -1.49
N VAL A 161 -14.12 20.85 -0.56
CA VAL A 161 -13.54 20.63 0.75
C VAL A 161 -14.56 20.86 1.86
N ASN A 162 -14.35 20.20 2.98
CA ASN A 162 -15.09 20.48 4.22
C ASN A 162 -14.65 21.84 4.82
N ALA A 163 -15.24 22.23 5.93
CA ALA A 163 -14.92 23.48 6.64
C ALA A 163 -13.46 23.60 7.09
N LYS A 164 -12.76 22.45 7.20
CA LYS A 164 -11.33 22.35 7.56
C LYS A 164 -10.38 22.31 6.37
N GLY A 165 -10.88 22.34 5.15
CA GLY A 165 -10.07 22.30 3.92
C GLY A 165 -9.77 20.87 3.42
N MET A 166 -10.39 19.83 3.98
CA MET A 166 -10.19 18.44 3.54
C MET A 166 -11.03 18.12 2.31
N GLU A 167 -10.41 17.57 1.27
CA GLU A 167 -11.08 16.91 0.16
C GLU A 167 -11.35 15.45 0.57
N LEU A 168 -12.56 15.19 1.12
CA LEU A 168 -12.87 13.96 1.87
C LEU A 168 -12.73 12.68 1.04
N ASN A 169 -13.04 12.70 -0.26
CA ASN A 169 -12.84 11.55 -1.14
C ASN A 169 -11.35 11.17 -1.27
N GLN A 170 -10.45 12.16 -1.23
CA GLN A 170 -9.01 11.89 -1.28
C GLN A 170 -8.51 11.28 0.03
N CYS A 171 -8.89 11.85 1.17
CA CYS A 171 -8.57 11.27 2.48
C CYS A 171 -9.10 9.84 2.61
N PHE A 172 -10.34 9.60 2.18
CA PHE A 172 -10.99 8.29 2.20
C PHE A 172 -10.24 7.27 1.33
N GLY A 173 -9.98 7.60 0.06
CA GLY A 173 -9.35 6.68 -0.88
C GLY A 173 -7.91 6.33 -0.47
N LYS A 174 -7.10 7.32 -0.03
CA LYS A 174 -5.73 7.06 0.43
C LYS A 174 -5.71 6.35 1.78
N GLY A 175 -6.71 6.58 2.62
CA GLY A 175 -6.95 5.79 3.84
C GLY A 175 -7.23 4.32 3.53
N LEU A 176 -7.98 4.01 2.46
CA LEU A 176 -8.21 2.62 2.01
C LEU A 176 -6.94 1.91 1.55
N ILE A 177 -5.93 2.64 1.05
CA ILE A 177 -4.64 2.03 0.70
C ILE A 177 -4.05 1.33 1.93
N GLY A 178 -4.01 2.01 3.08
CA GLY A 178 -3.57 1.40 4.34
C GLY A 178 -4.57 0.38 4.88
N ALA A 179 -5.79 0.83 5.14
CA ALA A 179 -6.78 0.07 5.90
C ALA A 179 -7.37 -1.13 5.14
N LEU A 180 -7.37 -1.12 3.81
CA LEU A 180 -7.86 -2.24 2.99
C LEU A 180 -6.70 -3.02 2.35
N CYS A 181 -5.80 -2.36 1.60
CA CYS A 181 -4.78 -3.09 0.85
C CYS A 181 -3.63 -3.53 1.76
N VAL A 182 -2.93 -2.59 2.41
CA VAL A 182 -1.75 -2.89 3.23
C VAL A 182 -2.11 -3.74 4.44
N ASP A 183 -3.19 -3.42 5.16
CA ASP A 183 -3.65 -4.19 6.32
C ASP A 183 -3.97 -5.64 5.95
N GLN A 184 -4.71 -5.87 4.86
CA GLN A 184 -5.04 -7.24 4.43
C GLN A 184 -3.84 -7.99 3.89
N ILE A 185 -2.95 -7.35 3.10
CA ILE A 185 -1.73 -8.00 2.61
C ILE A 185 -0.78 -8.31 3.78
N ALA A 186 -0.32 -7.27 4.48
CA ALA A 186 0.77 -7.38 5.44
C ALA A 186 0.36 -8.00 6.77
N ASN A 187 -0.79 -7.60 7.33
CA ASN A 187 -1.23 -7.96 8.68
C ASN A 187 -2.30 -9.06 8.69
N GLY A 188 -2.94 -9.30 7.55
CA GLY A 188 -3.93 -10.34 7.36
C GLY A 188 -3.37 -11.59 6.70
N TYR A 189 -3.41 -11.64 5.36
CA TYR A 189 -3.12 -12.85 4.60
C TYR A 189 -1.69 -13.35 4.75
N LEU A 190 -0.70 -12.50 4.51
CA LEU A 190 0.70 -12.90 4.61
C LEU A 190 1.14 -13.13 6.06
N ALA A 191 0.61 -12.35 7.03
CA ALA A 191 0.90 -12.59 8.44
C ALA A 191 0.45 -13.97 8.90
N ASN A 192 -0.71 -14.43 8.44
CA ASN A 192 -1.25 -15.73 8.80
C ASN A 192 -0.59 -16.88 8.01
N CYS A 193 0.08 -16.59 6.89
CA CYS A 193 0.94 -17.57 6.20
C CYS A 193 2.33 -17.69 6.83
N TYR A 194 2.79 -16.74 7.68
CA TYR A 194 4.14 -16.62 8.20
C TYR A 194 4.41 -17.59 9.36
N GLY A 195 5.65 -18.05 9.48
CA GLY A 195 6.12 -18.88 10.60
C GLY A 195 5.38 -20.21 10.70
N ASN A 196 4.96 -20.57 11.91
CA ASN A 196 4.15 -21.76 12.15
C ASN A 196 2.67 -21.50 11.82
N SER A 197 2.38 -21.28 10.54
CA SER A 197 1.01 -21.09 10.04
C SER A 197 0.12 -22.28 10.38
N SER A 198 -1.16 -21.99 10.70
CA SER A 198 -2.20 -23.02 10.88
C SER A 198 -2.95 -23.33 9.57
N TYR A 199 -2.65 -22.62 8.47
CA TYR A 199 -3.29 -22.89 7.20
C TYR A 199 -2.86 -24.23 6.62
N ASP A 200 -3.86 -25.03 6.19
CA ASP A 200 -3.64 -26.30 5.54
C ASP A 200 -2.90 -26.10 4.20
N ASN A 201 -1.77 -26.83 4.04
CA ASN A 201 -1.01 -26.85 2.79
C ASN A 201 -0.92 -28.28 2.18
N GLU A 202 -1.82 -29.16 2.56
CA GLU A 202 -1.87 -30.55 2.06
C GLU A 202 -3.15 -30.81 1.25
N THR A 203 -4.31 -30.29 1.71
CA THR A 203 -5.61 -30.58 1.13
C THR A 203 -5.98 -29.53 0.08
N ARG A 204 -6.22 -29.95 -1.16
CA ARG A 204 -6.65 -29.07 -2.24
C ARG A 204 -8.16 -28.85 -2.21
N ASN A 205 -8.61 -27.63 -2.46
CA ASN A 205 -10.01 -27.22 -2.48
C ASN A 205 -10.48 -26.91 -3.91
N PRO A 206 -11.35 -27.75 -4.51
CA PRO A 206 -11.86 -27.51 -5.86
C PRO A 206 -12.64 -26.19 -6.02
N ASP A 207 -13.31 -25.71 -4.95
CA ASP A 207 -14.05 -24.45 -4.97
C ASP A 207 -13.13 -23.20 -4.94
N LYS A 208 -11.82 -23.41 -4.81
CA LYS A 208 -10.78 -22.39 -4.78
C LYS A 208 -9.70 -22.68 -5.82
N SER A 209 -10.11 -22.94 -7.04
CA SER A 209 -9.21 -23.29 -8.15
C SER A 209 -8.26 -24.44 -7.81
N ASN A 210 -8.70 -25.39 -7.01
CA ASN A 210 -7.89 -26.54 -6.59
C ASN A 210 -6.58 -26.17 -5.88
N SER A 211 -6.53 -24.99 -5.22
CA SER A 211 -5.42 -24.59 -4.33
C SER A 211 -5.55 -25.23 -2.96
N THR A 212 -4.44 -25.28 -2.21
CA THR A 212 -4.49 -25.49 -0.76
C THR A 212 -4.98 -24.21 -0.05
N GLU A 213 -5.30 -24.28 1.24
CA GLU A 213 -5.70 -23.08 1.99
C GLU A 213 -4.55 -22.06 2.05
N MET A 214 -3.31 -22.47 2.32
CA MET A 214 -2.17 -21.59 2.37
C MET A 214 -1.88 -20.95 1.02
N GLU A 215 -1.92 -21.72 -0.07
CA GLU A 215 -1.80 -21.23 -1.43
C GLU A 215 -2.84 -20.15 -1.74
N HIS A 216 -4.11 -20.44 -1.46
CA HIS A 216 -5.20 -19.49 -1.67
C HIS A 216 -5.06 -18.21 -0.85
N LYS A 217 -4.67 -18.31 0.43
CA LYS A 217 -4.46 -17.11 1.27
C LYS A 217 -3.31 -16.25 0.79
N PHE A 218 -2.25 -16.87 0.28
CA PHE A 218 -1.15 -16.13 -0.33
C PHE A 218 -1.58 -15.41 -1.62
N ASP A 219 -2.37 -16.09 -2.47
CA ASP A 219 -2.98 -15.51 -3.67
C ASP A 219 -3.93 -14.34 -3.34
N GLU A 220 -4.68 -14.42 -2.21
CA GLU A 220 -5.50 -13.31 -1.73
C GLU A 220 -4.66 -12.07 -1.39
N GLY A 221 -3.43 -12.24 -0.87
CA GLY A 221 -2.47 -11.15 -0.69
C GLY A 221 -2.02 -10.53 -2.02
N PHE A 222 -1.66 -11.36 -3.00
CA PHE A 222 -1.31 -10.94 -4.36
C PHE A 222 -2.44 -10.13 -5.01
N GLY A 223 -3.68 -10.58 -4.87
CA GLY A 223 -4.84 -9.96 -5.48
C GLY A 223 -5.13 -8.52 -5.03
N TYR A 224 -4.72 -8.10 -3.82
CA TYR A 224 -4.90 -6.70 -3.39
C TYR A 224 -3.90 -5.72 -4.02
N LEU A 225 -2.83 -6.19 -4.64
CA LEU A 225 -1.92 -5.33 -5.41
C LEU A 225 -2.12 -5.49 -6.92
N PHE A 226 -2.26 -6.72 -7.41
CA PHE A 226 -2.25 -7.02 -8.83
C PHE A 226 -3.61 -7.43 -9.39
N GLY A 227 -4.67 -7.42 -8.58
CA GLY A 227 -5.97 -7.98 -8.93
C GLY A 227 -6.74 -7.24 -10.03
N LEU A 228 -6.32 -6.03 -10.43
CA LEU A 228 -6.90 -5.30 -11.57
C LEU A 228 -6.05 -5.39 -12.86
N ALA A 229 -4.93 -6.11 -12.83
CA ALA A 229 -4.18 -6.38 -14.06
C ALA A 229 -5.00 -7.24 -15.02
N SER A 230 -5.00 -6.89 -16.31
CA SER A 230 -5.72 -7.67 -17.33
C SER A 230 -5.13 -9.06 -17.55
N ASN A 231 -3.84 -9.23 -17.23
CA ASN A 231 -3.13 -10.50 -17.26
C ASN A 231 -2.50 -10.79 -15.88
N GLY A 232 -3.20 -11.57 -15.05
CA GLY A 232 -2.74 -11.92 -13.72
C GLY A 232 -1.46 -12.77 -13.68
N VAL A 233 -1.07 -13.42 -14.79
CA VAL A 233 0.20 -14.17 -14.89
C VAL A 233 1.38 -13.21 -15.05
N ASN A 234 1.23 -12.15 -15.83
CA ASN A 234 2.25 -11.12 -16.09
C ASN A 234 1.67 -9.74 -15.82
N PRO A 235 1.42 -9.37 -14.55
CA PRO A 235 0.61 -8.20 -14.22
C PRO A 235 1.28 -6.86 -14.48
N LEU A 236 2.62 -6.79 -14.53
CA LEU A 236 3.34 -5.51 -14.59
C LEU A 236 3.07 -4.67 -15.84
N SER A 237 2.46 -5.27 -16.87
CA SER A 237 2.13 -4.53 -18.09
C SER A 237 1.06 -3.46 -17.90
N ASP A 238 0.14 -3.67 -16.93
CA ASP A 238 -1.02 -2.80 -16.74
C ASP A 238 -1.63 -2.86 -15.32
N TYR A 239 -0.88 -3.35 -14.31
CA TYR A 239 -1.38 -3.53 -12.94
C TYR A 239 -1.94 -2.26 -12.29
N ASN A 240 -1.46 -1.09 -12.71
CA ASN A 240 -1.90 0.22 -12.25
C ASN A 240 -3.09 0.77 -13.06
N SER A 241 -3.49 0.09 -14.15
CA SER A 241 -4.56 0.53 -15.03
C SER A 241 -5.93 0.33 -14.37
N GLY A 242 -6.65 1.44 -14.15
CA GLY A 242 -7.94 1.39 -13.46
C GLY A 242 -7.86 1.23 -11.95
N ASP A 243 -6.68 1.02 -11.38
CA ASP A 243 -6.49 1.00 -9.93
C ASP A 243 -6.38 2.44 -9.39
N VAL A 244 -7.10 2.71 -8.31
CA VAL A 244 -7.09 4.01 -7.63
C VAL A 244 -6.41 3.94 -6.26
N LEU A 245 -5.97 2.73 -5.87
CA LEU A 245 -5.39 2.41 -4.56
C LEU A 245 -3.89 2.07 -4.66
N LEU A 246 -3.49 0.94 -4.05
CA LEU A 246 -2.07 0.61 -3.81
C LEU A 246 -1.25 0.47 -5.11
N ALA A 247 -1.79 -0.19 -6.14
CA ALA A 247 -1.06 -0.41 -7.39
C ALA A 247 -0.68 0.89 -8.09
N LYS A 248 -1.62 1.85 -8.18
CA LYS A 248 -1.36 3.20 -8.73
C LYS A 248 -0.22 3.91 -8.03
N TYR A 249 -0.13 3.78 -6.69
CA TYR A 249 0.89 4.50 -5.92
C TYR A 249 2.22 3.76 -5.88
N THR A 250 2.22 2.43 -6.00
CA THR A 250 3.43 1.65 -6.24
C THR A 250 4.10 2.08 -7.53
N ASP A 251 3.35 2.19 -8.64
CA ASP A 251 3.84 2.69 -9.92
C ASP A 251 4.40 4.12 -9.86
N LYS A 252 3.70 5.02 -9.14
CA LYS A 252 4.19 6.39 -8.94
C LYS A 252 5.51 6.45 -8.16
N VAL A 253 5.72 5.56 -7.19
CA VAL A 253 6.97 5.50 -6.42
C VAL A 253 8.08 4.90 -7.25
N ASP A 254 7.83 3.84 -8.03
CA ASP A 254 8.79 3.29 -9.00
C ASP A 254 9.31 4.38 -9.94
N GLY A 255 8.41 5.16 -10.53
CA GLY A 255 8.78 6.25 -11.43
C GLY A 255 9.57 7.37 -10.76
N ALA A 256 9.31 7.66 -9.48
CA ALA A 256 9.96 8.75 -8.75
C ALA A 256 11.34 8.36 -8.18
N GLN A 257 11.51 7.10 -7.77
CA GLN A 257 12.75 6.62 -7.13
C GLN A 257 13.69 5.90 -8.11
N GLU A 258 13.24 5.65 -9.34
CA GLU A 258 13.96 4.79 -10.30
C GLU A 258 14.28 3.40 -9.70
N GLU A 259 13.45 2.94 -8.72
CA GLU A 259 13.50 1.62 -8.13
C GLU A 259 12.44 0.73 -8.78
N GLU A 260 12.71 -0.54 -8.95
CA GLU A 260 11.79 -1.50 -9.55
C GLU A 260 10.95 -2.20 -8.45
N ILE A 261 10.28 -1.41 -7.61
CA ILE A 261 9.53 -1.89 -6.43
C ILE A 261 8.44 -2.89 -6.84
N ALA A 262 7.66 -2.56 -7.87
CA ALA A 262 6.59 -3.45 -8.34
C ALA A 262 7.13 -4.79 -8.85
N CYS A 263 8.25 -4.77 -9.59
CA CYS A 263 8.91 -5.97 -10.08
C CYS A 263 9.47 -6.81 -8.92
N ASN A 264 10.10 -6.17 -7.95
CA ASN A 264 10.65 -6.84 -6.76
C ASN A 264 9.51 -7.49 -5.92
N ILE A 265 8.39 -6.80 -5.77
CA ILE A 265 7.21 -7.35 -5.09
C ILE A 265 6.65 -8.54 -5.87
N LEU A 266 6.53 -8.43 -7.20
CA LEU A 266 6.05 -9.54 -8.03
C LEU A 266 6.94 -10.77 -7.89
N ASN A 267 8.27 -10.60 -7.98
CA ASN A 267 9.21 -11.71 -7.82
C ASN A 267 9.09 -12.35 -6.43
N ALA A 268 8.95 -11.55 -5.37
CA ALA A 268 8.74 -12.06 -4.03
C ALA A 268 7.40 -12.83 -3.89
N PHE A 269 6.35 -12.40 -4.60
CA PHE A 269 5.11 -13.18 -4.66
C PHE A 269 5.30 -14.50 -5.43
N VAL A 270 6.01 -14.48 -6.57
CA VAL A 270 6.30 -15.70 -7.34
C VAL A 270 7.13 -16.69 -6.51
N ASP A 271 8.23 -16.24 -5.94
CA ASP A 271 9.15 -17.08 -5.18
C ASP A 271 8.50 -17.58 -3.87
N GLY A 272 7.77 -16.71 -3.17
CA GLY A 272 7.04 -17.08 -1.94
C GLY A 272 5.93 -18.09 -2.20
N ARG A 273 5.20 -17.95 -3.30
CA ARG A 273 4.15 -18.91 -3.71
C ARG A 273 4.74 -20.24 -4.15
N GLN A 274 5.88 -20.23 -4.86
CA GLN A 274 6.61 -21.43 -5.19
C GLN A 274 7.16 -22.14 -3.93
N ALA A 275 7.68 -21.38 -2.97
CA ALA A 275 8.14 -21.91 -1.70
C ALA A 275 7.04 -22.63 -0.89
N ILE A 276 5.77 -22.17 -1.00
CA ILE A 276 4.61 -22.86 -0.42
C ILE A 276 4.40 -24.21 -1.12
N VAL A 277 4.49 -24.25 -2.46
CA VAL A 277 4.37 -25.52 -3.23
C VAL A 277 5.47 -26.50 -2.87
N ASP A 278 6.71 -26.00 -2.68
CA ASP A 278 7.89 -26.80 -2.38
C ASP A 278 8.02 -27.15 -0.90
N LEU A 279 7.11 -26.67 -0.03
CA LEU A 279 7.14 -26.81 1.43
C LEU A 279 8.40 -26.16 2.06
N ASP A 280 9.00 -25.18 1.39
CA ASP A 280 10.14 -24.37 1.86
C ASP A 280 9.65 -23.13 2.62
N TYR A 281 9.27 -23.35 3.86
CA TYR A 281 8.66 -22.29 4.67
C TYR A 281 9.66 -21.19 5.11
N GLU A 282 10.96 -21.44 5.10
CA GLU A 282 11.97 -20.40 5.38
C GLU A 282 12.06 -19.42 4.20
N ASN A 283 12.04 -19.91 2.97
CA ASN A 283 12.04 -19.07 1.78
C ASN A 283 10.70 -18.34 1.63
N ARG A 284 9.56 -19.00 1.91
CA ARG A 284 8.24 -18.33 1.98
C ARG A 284 8.28 -17.13 2.92
N ASP A 285 8.78 -17.29 4.15
CA ASP A 285 8.82 -16.23 5.16
C ASP A 285 9.72 -15.07 4.73
N SER A 286 10.87 -15.38 4.14
CA SER A 286 11.78 -14.37 3.59
C SER A 286 11.10 -13.51 2.52
N ASN A 287 10.35 -14.13 1.61
CA ASN A 287 9.60 -13.42 0.57
C ASN A 287 8.42 -12.62 1.12
N ILE A 288 7.73 -13.14 2.13
CA ILE A 288 6.69 -12.39 2.86
C ILE A 288 7.26 -11.10 3.45
N ASP A 289 8.43 -11.16 4.09
CA ASP A 289 9.06 -9.96 4.65
C ASP A 289 9.46 -8.94 3.57
N ILE A 290 9.94 -9.38 2.40
CA ILE A 290 10.21 -8.50 1.25
C ILE A 290 8.93 -7.77 0.83
N ILE A 291 7.82 -8.49 0.62
CA ILE A 291 6.54 -7.91 0.19
C ILE A 291 6.05 -6.89 1.22
N ARG A 292 5.98 -7.27 2.50
CA ARG A 292 5.48 -6.44 3.60
C ARG A 292 6.26 -5.14 3.74
N ASN A 293 7.60 -5.22 3.68
CA ASN A 293 8.46 -4.05 3.75
C ASN A 293 8.29 -3.14 2.52
N ALA A 294 8.24 -3.71 1.32
CA ALA A 294 8.14 -2.93 0.08
C ALA A 294 6.83 -2.13 0.00
N ILE A 295 5.66 -2.77 0.25
CA ILE A 295 4.38 -2.05 0.24
C ILE A 295 4.30 -0.98 1.35
N SER A 296 4.94 -1.23 2.50
CA SER A 296 4.99 -0.26 3.61
C SER A 296 5.83 0.96 3.25
N ARG A 297 6.95 0.77 2.53
CA ARG A 297 7.78 1.87 2.02
C ARG A 297 6.99 2.78 1.06
N VAL A 298 6.12 2.22 0.21
CA VAL A 298 5.24 3.01 -0.67
C VAL A 298 4.37 3.97 0.15
N VAL A 299 3.77 3.50 1.24
CA VAL A 299 2.93 4.34 2.12
C VAL A 299 3.75 5.45 2.76
N VAL A 300 4.92 5.11 3.33
CA VAL A 300 5.80 6.09 3.98
C VAL A 300 6.26 7.15 2.97
N TYR A 301 6.77 6.73 1.82
CA TYR A 301 7.23 7.62 0.77
C TYR A 301 6.13 8.61 0.35
N LYS A 302 4.91 8.11 0.13
CA LYS A 302 3.79 8.96 -0.28
C LYS A 302 3.31 9.89 0.83
N SER A 303 3.40 9.49 2.10
CA SER A 303 3.13 10.40 3.23
C SER A 303 4.07 11.61 3.20
N VAL A 304 5.37 11.38 3.01
CA VAL A 304 6.39 12.43 2.94
C VAL A 304 6.23 13.29 1.68
N SER A 305 6.07 12.64 0.51
CA SER A 305 5.92 13.32 -0.78
C SER A 305 4.78 14.33 -0.75
N TYR A 306 3.58 13.90 -0.34
CA TYR A 306 2.41 14.78 -0.35
C TYR A 306 2.45 15.90 0.68
N LEU A 307 3.13 15.73 1.81
CA LEU A 307 3.37 16.84 2.74
C LEU A 307 4.28 17.90 2.12
N ARG A 308 5.31 17.49 1.38
CA ARG A 308 6.23 18.41 0.68
C ARG A 308 5.57 19.08 -0.53
N ASP A 309 4.79 18.30 -1.29
CA ASP A 309 4.01 18.82 -2.41
C ASP A 309 3.03 19.89 -1.91
N ALA A 310 2.25 19.60 -0.86
CA ALA A 310 1.32 20.55 -0.24
C ALA A 310 2.04 21.81 0.29
N ALA A 311 3.21 21.67 0.88
CA ALA A 311 4.01 22.83 1.32
C ALA A 311 4.40 23.72 0.13
N THR A 312 4.79 23.13 -0.97
CA THR A 312 5.19 23.83 -2.20
C THR A 312 3.97 24.49 -2.87
N ASP A 313 2.83 23.79 -2.95
CA ASP A 313 1.60 24.30 -3.53
C ASP A 313 1.12 25.54 -2.74
N LYS A 314 1.16 25.48 -1.41
CA LYS A 314 0.79 26.62 -0.57
C LYS A 314 1.72 27.82 -0.75
N GLU A 315 3.03 27.62 -0.89
CA GLU A 315 4.00 28.68 -1.16
C GLU A 315 3.78 29.34 -2.54
N SER A 316 3.39 28.51 -3.53
CA SER A 316 3.06 29.04 -4.86
C SER A 316 1.75 29.83 -4.90
N GLY A 317 0.90 29.66 -3.89
CA GLY A 317 -0.44 30.26 -3.81
C GLY A 317 -1.53 29.43 -4.51
N ASP A 318 -1.22 28.24 -5.05
CA ASP A 318 -2.23 27.34 -5.62
C ASP A 318 -2.94 26.55 -4.50
N MET A 319 -3.99 27.17 -3.97
CA MET A 319 -4.74 26.59 -2.86
C MET A 319 -5.55 25.35 -3.26
N ALA A 320 -5.92 25.18 -4.53
CA ALA A 320 -6.63 23.96 -4.96
C ALA A 320 -5.69 22.76 -4.99
N ASP A 321 -4.49 22.90 -5.55
CA ASP A 321 -3.47 21.85 -5.51
C ASP A 321 -3.02 21.59 -4.08
N TYR A 322 -2.87 22.63 -3.25
CA TYR A 322 -2.56 22.50 -1.82
C TYR A 322 -3.58 21.63 -1.06
N PHE A 323 -4.88 21.91 -1.17
CA PHE A 323 -5.90 21.11 -0.48
C PHE A 323 -5.94 19.68 -1.00
N HIS A 324 -5.77 19.49 -2.30
CA HIS A 324 -5.69 18.17 -2.91
C HIS A 324 -4.49 17.37 -2.38
N SER A 325 -3.28 17.93 -2.51
CA SER A 325 -2.04 17.29 -2.07
C SER A 325 -2.08 16.96 -0.57
N LEU A 326 -2.54 17.89 0.27
CA LEU A 326 -2.61 17.65 1.71
C LEU A 326 -3.69 16.62 2.09
N SER A 327 -4.79 16.55 1.34
CA SER A 327 -5.83 15.53 1.55
C SER A 327 -5.34 14.13 1.15
N GLU A 328 -4.58 14.01 0.07
CA GLU A 328 -3.89 12.76 -0.27
C GLU A 328 -2.87 12.39 0.83
N GLY A 329 -2.06 13.35 1.27
CA GLY A 329 -1.10 13.18 2.35
C GLY A 329 -1.74 12.73 3.67
N HIS A 330 -2.88 13.31 4.04
CA HIS A 330 -3.66 12.91 5.22
C HIS A 330 -4.03 11.42 5.20
N GLY A 331 -4.55 10.94 4.06
CA GLY A 331 -4.90 9.52 3.91
C GLY A 331 -3.68 8.59 3.97
N PHE A 332 -2.52 9.02 3.46
CA PHE A 332 -1.28 8.26 3.59
C PHE A 332 -0.71 8.29 5.01
N ILE A 333 -0.78 9.42 5.73
CA ILE A 333 -0.41 9.51 7.15
C ILE A 333 -1.31 8.58 7.97
N PHE A 334 -2.64 8.62 7.73
CA PHE A 334 -3.56 7.67 8.36
C PHE A 334 -3.16 6.22 8.09
N SER A 335 -2.65 5.92 6.89
CA SER A 335 -2.26 4.58 6.48
C SER A 335 -0.98 4.06 7.15
N LEU A 336 -0.16 4.91 7.77
CA LEU A 336 1.09 4.52 8.44
C LEU A 336 0.89 3.50 9.57
N GLN A 337 -0.26 3.50 10.24
CA GLN A 337 -0.60 2.56 11.32
C GLN A 337 -0.76 1.11 10.85
N PHE A 338 -0.95 0.88 9.54
CA PHE A 338 -1.12 -0.45 8.95
C PHE A 338 0.16 -1.01 8.33
N THR A 339 1.25 -0.24 8.34
CA THR A 339 2.53 -0.61 7.76
C THR A 339 3.22 -1.71 8.56
N TYR A 340 4.25 -2.31 7.95
CA TYR A 340 5.10 -3.30 8.59
C TYR A 340 6.55 -2.82 8.51
N GLY A 341 7.08 -2.39 9.65
CA GLY A 341 8.44 -1.90 9.77
C GLY A 341 9.44 -3.02 10.09
N PRO A 342 10.74 -2.69 10.14
CA PRO A 342 11.82 -3.67 10.30
C PRO A 342 11.74 -4.51 11.58
N ASN A 343 11.02 -4.03 12.60
CA ASN A 343 10.86 -4.71 13.89
C ASN A 343 9.59 -5.59 13.96
N GLY A 344 8.91 -5.80 12.83
CA GLY A 344 7.67 -6.57 12.79
C GLY A 344 6.44 -5.84 13.38
N SER A 345 6.56 -4.54 13.60
CA SER A 345 5.48 -3.65 14.08
C SER A 345 5.26 -2.53 13.08
N PRO A 346 4.10 -1.86 13.08
CA PRO A 346 3.92 -0.66 12.26
C PRO A 346 4.99 0.39 12.51
N TYR A 347 5.33 1.18 11.50
CA TYR A 347 6.25 2.31 11.68
C TYR A 347 5.72 3.31 12.71
N PHE A 348 4.40 3.49 12.74
CA PHE A 348 3.72 4.36 13.72
C PHE A 348 2.52 3.62 14.32
N THR A 349 2.33 3.77 15.62
CA THR A 349 1.13 3.28 16.31
C THR A 349 -0.09 4.12 15.92
N ASN A 350 -1.29 3.60 16.12
CA ASN A 350 -2.54 4.34 15.93
C ASN A 350 -2.51 5.70 16.67
N SER A 351 -2.12 5.73 17.94
CA SER A 351 -2.05 6.98 18.72
C SER A 351 -1.03 8.01 18.17
N GLN A 352 0.08 7.56 17.57
CA GLN A 352 1.03 8.47 16.93
C GLN A 352 0.46 9.04 15.64
N VAL A 353 -0.25 8.22 14.87
CA VAL A 353 -0.96 8.64 13.66
C VAL A 353 -2.07 9.65 14.03
N ASP A 354 -2.89 9.34 15.03
CA ASP A 354 -3.93 10.26 15.51
C ASP A 354 -3.33 11.61 15.93
N GLY A 355 -2.18 11.60 16.61
CA GLY A 355 -1.48 12.85 16.99
C GLY A 355 -1.05 13.70 15.78
N MET A 356 -0.55 13.08 14.70
CA MET A 356 -0.21 13.79 13.45
C MET A 356 -1.46 14.34 12.75
N LEU A 357 -2.54 13.56 12.71
CA LEU A 357 -3.81 14.00 12.10
C LEU A 357 -4.46 15.13 12.91
N ASP A 358 -4.45 15.04 14.23
CA ASP A 358 -4.93 16.11 15.14
C ASP A 358 -4.15 17.41 14.92
N GLU A 359 -2.83 17.34 14.72
CA GLU A 359 -2.00 18.51 14.42
C GLU A 359 -2.42 19.13 13.07
N LEU A 360 -2.63 18.34 12.02
CA LEU A 360 -3.13 18.84 10.73
C LEU A 360 -4.50 19.51 10.85
N MET A 361 -5.35 19.00 11.74
CA MET A 361 -6.73 19.46 11.92
C MET A 361 -6.90 20.54 13.00
N ALA A 362 -5.83 20.96 13.69
CA ALA A 362 -5.91 22.00 14.71
C ALA A 362 -6.34 23.36 14.15
N GLY A 363 -7.07 24.16 14.94
CA GLY A 363 -7.59 25.46 14.52
C GLY A 363 -8.58 25.35 13.37
N ASN A 364 -8.34 26.01 12.24
CA ASN A 364 -9.14 25.90 11.02
C ASN A 364 -8.67 24.75 10.09
N GLY A 365 -7.93 23.78 10.62
CA GLY A 365 -7.42 22.67 9.82
C GLY A 365 -6.36 23.10 8.81
N TYR A 366 -6.48 22.66 7.56
CA TYR A 366 -5.51 22.96 6.50
C TYR A 366 -5.37 24.44 6.18
N TRP A 367 -6.42 25.24 6.42
CA TRP A 367 -6.34 26.71 6.25
C TRP A 367 -5.20 27.32 7.09
N ASP A 368 -4.97 26.79 8.28
CA ASP A 368 -4.00 27.33 9.24
C ASP A 368 -2.58 26.73 9.10
N ARG A 369 -2.42 25.58 8.38
CA ARG A 369 -1.10 24.92 8.28
C ARG A 369 -0.12 25.76 7.48
N THR A 370 1.11 25.87 7.97
CA THR A 370 2.21 26.53 7.26
C THR A 370 3.06 25.55 6.48
N PRO A 371 3.74 25.98 5.42
CA PRO A 371 4.67 25.13 4.68
C PRO A 371 5.78 24.54 5.56
N GLU A 372 6.24 25.30 6.56
CA GLU A 372 7.27 24.87 7.51
C GLU A 372 6.79 23.72 8.40
N GLU A 373 5.55 23.80 8.93
CA GLU A 373 4.93 22.74 9.73
C GLU A 373 4.81 21.44 8.92
N LEU A 374 4.37 21.54 7.66
CA LEU A 374 4.22 20.37 6.77
C LEU A 374 5.57 19.72 6.46
N ARG A 375 6.60 20.51 6.15
CA ARG A 375 7.96 20.00 5.93
C ARG A 375 8.56 19.41 7.20
N GLN A 376 8.28 19.98 8.37
CA GLN A 376 8.75 19.41 9.63
C GLN A 376 8.13 18.03 9.87
N MET A 377 6.82 17.89 9.69
CA MET A 377 6.13 16.57 9.80
C MET A 377 6.71 15.55 8.80
N ALA A 378 6.98 15.96 7.57
CA ALA A 378 7.62 15.10 6.57
C ALA A 378 9.02 14.64 7.03
N ASN A 379 9.84 15.55 7.56
CA ASN A 379 11.17 15.22 8.08
C ASN A 379 11.11 14.29 9.30
N ASP A 380 10.12 14.46 10.17
CA ASP A 380 9.93 13.61 11.35
C ASP A 380 9.52 12.19 10.95
N ILE A 381 8.69 12.03 9.91
CA ILE A 381 8.33 10.73 9.33
C ILE A 381 9.58 10.07 8.73
N GLU A 382 10.38 10.77 7.93
CA GLU A 382 11.63 10.23 7.36
C GLU A 382 12.61 9.81 8.45
N ALA A 383 12.83 10.66 9.45
CA ALA A 383 13.75 10.37 10.55
C ALA A 383 13.32 9.13 11.35
N SER A 384 12.01 8.93 11.52
CA SER A 384 11.44 7.79 12.27
C SER A 384 11.48 6.48 11.50
N THR A 385 11.39 6.53 10.18
CA THR A 385 11.26 5.35 9.32
C THR A 385 12.55 4.97 8.60
N GLY A 386 13.44 5.93 8.37
CA GLY A 386 14.62 5.77 7.51
C GLY A 386 14.29 5.69 6.01
N VAL A 387 13.03 5.89 5.62
CA VAL A 387 12.61 5.97 4.21
C VAL A 387 12.68 7.42 3.77
N THR A 388 13.49 7.71 2.78
CA THR A 388 13.69 9.06 2.23
C THR A 388 13.05 9.21 0.86
N GLN A 389 12.62 10.45 0.59
CA GLN A 389 12.13 10.87 -0.73
C GLN A 389 13.29 11.30 -1.62
#